data_9c73a3b652dcde9c51df456a9bdf309e
#
_entry.id   9c73a3b652dcde9c51df456a9bdf309e
#
_cell.length_a   1.000
_cell.length_b   1.000
_cell.length_c   1.000
_cell.angle_alpha   90.00
_cell.angle_beta   90.00
_cell.angle_gamma   90.00
#
_symmetry.space_group_name_H-M   'P 1'
#
loop_
_entity.id
_entity.type
_entity.pdbx_description
1 polymer ?
#
loop_
_entity_poly.entity_id
_entity_poly.type
_entity_poly.pdbx_seq_one_letter_code
_entity_poly.pdbx_strand_id
1 'polypeptide(L)'
;MIQVTGNLYVETGMTACNLGFVATKAGVVMIDTPMKPTDAVKWRAEAAGKGEIRYLINTEEHPDHWQTSHFFPGTLITSRETRDKLKEVPAARVLETVKHMDPEGVSFMEGYRVRLADITFADSMDLYLGDHTISLFRLPGHSAGGIGVYIPEERAVFTTDIVFQKKKSWLHESLPDQWLASLKKLSELDAEVVVPGHGELCKKDYLKEQAGIVEQWVEAVKSAIKKGWSIEEAEERIASPDPYPKQPGTPMTEPELNKAIVARLYQLYA
;
A
#
# COMPACT_ATOMS: atom_id res chain seq x y z
N MET A 1 -1.76 -11.40 13.97
CA MET A 1 -0.32 -11.32 13.62
C MET A 1 0.21 -12.69 13.25
N ILE A 2 0.95 -12.79 12.18
CA ILE A 2 1.59 -13.99 11.65
C ILE A 2 3.11 -13.79 11.76
N GLN A 3 3.83 -14.72 12.39
CA GLN A 3 5.27 -14.77 12.30
C GLN A 3 5.64 -15.53 11.01
N VAL A 4 6.18 -14.81 10.03
CA VAL A 4 6.44 -15.34 8.67
C VAL A 4 7.79 -16.04 8.60
N THR A 5 8.79 -15.44 9.27
CA THR A 5 10.15 -15.98 9.40
C THR A 5 10.63 -15.81 10.84
N GLY A 6 11.93 -16.02 11.11
CA GLY A 6 12.49 -15.81 12.46
C GLY A 6 12.28 -14.39 13.00
N ASN A 7 12.33 -13.38 12.13
CA ASN A 7 12.33 -11.97 12.52
C ASN A 7 11.23 -11.13 11.86
N LEU A 8 10.54 -11.66 10.85
CA LEU A 8 9.49 -10.96 10.11
C LEU A 8 8.11 -11.32 10.65
N TYR A 9 7.33 -10.30 10.97
CA TYR A 9 5.95 -10.39 11.45
C TYR A 9 5.03 -9.58 10.54
N VAL A 10 3.86 -10.15 10.20
CA VAL A 10 2.87 -9.53 9.31
C VAL A 10 1.48 -9.61 9.94
N GLU A 11 0.68 -8.58 9.74
CA GLU A 11 -0.72 -8.52 10.14
C GLU A 11 -1.61 -8.24 8.92
N THR A 12 -2.57 -9.12 8.66
CA THR A 12 -3.46 -9.05 7.49
C THR A 12 -4.94 -8.88 7.84
N GLY A 13 -5.27 -8.84 9.12
CA GLY A 13 -6.66 -8.80 9.62
C GLY A 13 -7.12 -7.45 10.16
N MET A 14 -6.25 -6.46 10.25
CA MET A 14 -6.62 -5.10 10.67
C MET A 14 -7.26 -4.33 9.51
N THR A 15 -8.02 -3.28 9.86
CA THR A 15 -8.55 -2.34 8.86
C THR A 15 -7.41 -1.46 8.37
N ALA A 16 -6.75 -1.88 7.29
CA ALA A 16 -5.60 -1.24 6.66
C ALA A 16 -5.19 -2.02 5.41
N CYS A 17 -4.07 -1.62 4.80
CA CYS A 17 -3.22 -2.51 4.03
C CYS A 17 -2.63 -3.62 4.93
N ASN A 18 -1.88 -4.55 4.39
CA ASN A 18 -1.10 -5.49 5.17
C ASN A 18 0.07 -4.77 5.85
N LEU A 19 0.18 -4.95 7.15
CA LEU A 19 1.18 -4.31 7.99
C LEU A 19 2.31 -5.28 8.30
N GLY A 20 3.50 -4.76 8.56
CA GLY A 20 4.61 -5.60 8.98
C GLY A 20 5.58 -4.93 9.94
N PHE A 21 6.42 -5.76 10.53
CA PHE A 21 7.66 -5.29 11.16
C PHE A 21 8.75 -6.36 11.13
N VAL A 22 9.98 -5.89 11.13
CA VAL A 22 11.19 -6.71 11.26
C VAL A 22 11.83 -6.43 12.60
N ALA A 23 12.04 -7.49 13.40
CA ALA A 23 12.73 -7.41 14.68
C ALA A 23 14.21 -7.77 14.50
N THR A 24 15.07 -6.76 14.45
CA THR A 24 16.53 -6.93 14.28
C THR A 24 17.24 -6.91 15.65
N LYS A 25 18.52 -7.26 15.68
CA LYS A 25 19.35 -7.15 16.90
C LYS A 25 19.54 -5.72 17.41
N ALA A 26 19.24 -4.70 16.59
CA ALA A 26 19.40 -3.29 16.93
C ALA A 26 18.07 -2.52 17.04
N GLY A 27 16.94 -3.23 17.06
CA GLY A 27 15.61 -2.65 17.16
C GLY A 27 14.65 -3.10 16.06
N VAL A 28 13.50 -2.47 16.02
CA VAL A 28 12.38 -2.83 15.14
C VAL A 28 12.24 -1.79 14.01
N VAL A 29 12.00 -2.28 12.80
CA VAL A 29 11.55 -1.49 11.66
C VAL A 29 10.08 -1.83 11.38
N MET A 30 9.20 -0.85 11.51
CA MET A 30 7.77 -0.97 11.18
C MET A 30 7.53 -0.66 9.71
N ILE A 31 6.58 -1.35 9.09
CA ILE A 31 6.15 -1.14 7.70
C ILE A 31 4.64 -0.92 7.71
N ASP A 32 4.22 0.27 7.35
CA ASP A 32 2.86 0.81 7.38
C ASP A 32 2.17 0.79 8.76
N THR A 33 1.00 1.41 8.83
CA THR A 33 0.25 1.59 10.08
C THR A 33 -1.24 1.34 9.88
N PRO A 34 -1.95 0.81 10.90
CA PRO A 34 -3.40 0.63 10.83
C PRO A 34 -4.15 1.93 10.61
N MET A 35 -5.34 1.86 10.02
CA MET A 35 -6.23 3.04 9.93
C MET A 35 -6.87 3.40 11.26
N LYS A 36 -7.16 2.40 12.12
CA LYS A 36 -7.85 2.62 13.41
C LYS A 36 -6.86 2.93 14.52
N PRO A 37 -7.05 4.03 15.28
CA PRO A 37 -6.25 4.33 16.47
C PRO A 37 -6.21 3.19 17.49
N THR A 38 -7.34 2.51 17.71
CA THR A 38 -7.42 1.36 18.64
C THR A 38 -6.53 0.20 18.19
N ASP A 39 -6.42 -0.07 16.89
CA ASP A 39 -5.53 -1.08 16.32
C ASP A 39 -4.07 -0.62 16.34
N ALA A 40 -3.82 0.69 16.10
CA ALA A 40 -2.48 1.26 16.13
C ALA A 40 -1.82 1.11 17.52
N VAL A 41 -2.58 1.32 18.60
CA VAL A 41 -2.09 1.13 19.97
C VAL A 41 -1.68 -0.33 20.22
N LYS A 42 -2.49 -1.29 19.77
CA LYS A 42 -2.20 -2.72 19.88
C LYS A 42 -0.98 -3.10 19.05
N TRP A 43 -0.95 -2.70 17.78
CA TRP A 43 0.13 -3.04 16.85
C TRP A 43 1.48 -2.47 17.29
N ARG A 44 1.48 -1.24 17.79
CA ARG A 44 2.67 -0.65 18.41
C ARG A 44 3.16 -1.44 19.62
N ALA A 45 2.25 -1.91 20.46
CA ALA A 45 2.61 -2.68 21.65
C ALA A 45 3.23 -4.04 21.28
N GLU A 46 2.68 -4.73 20.28
CA GLU A 46 3.24 -5.98 19.73
C GLU A 46 4.68 -5.79 19.22
N ALA A 47 4.90 -4.76 18.41
CA ALA A 47 6.22 -4.45 17.89
C ALA A 47 7.21 -4.03 18.99
N ALA A 48 6.78 -3.19 19.94
CA ALA A 48 7.59 -2.77 21.08
C ALA A 48 7.98 -3.93 21.99
N GLY A 49 7.16 -4.98 22.06
CA GLY A 49 7.49 -6.23 22.77
C GLY A 49 8.65 -7.01 22.13
N LYS A 50 9.04 -6.69 20.90
CA LYS A 50 10.17 -7.30 20.16
C LYS A 50 11.44 -6.46 20.19
N GLY A 51 11.34 -5.18 20.56
CA GLY A 51 12.48 -4.26 20.63
C GLY A 51 12.07 -2.81 20.52
N GLU A 52 13.05 -1.90 20.62
CA GLU A 52 12.82 -0.47 20.40
C GLU A 52 12.42 -0.22 18.94
N ILE A 53 11.30 0.47 18.70
CA ILE A 53 10.90 0.88 17.37
C ILE A 53 11.82 2.03 16.92
N ARG A 54 12.73 1.74 16.00
CA ARG A 54 13.75 2.67 15.50
C ARG A 54 13.29 3.40 14.25
N TYR A 55 12.57 2.71 13.38
CA TYR A 55 12.11 3.23 12.10
C TYR A 55 10.67 2.83 11.84
N LEU A 56 9.96 3.73 11.16
CA LEU A 56 8.66 3.49 10.56
C LEU A 56 8.78 3.82 9.06
N ILE A 57 8.31 2.93 8.22
CA ILE A 57 8.27 3.11 6.77
C ILE A 57 6.80 3.23 6.37
N ASN A 58 6.40 4.34 5.72
CA ASN A 58 5.11 4.41 5.05
C ASN A 58 5.33 4.16 3.56
N THR A 59 4.66 3.13 3.04
CA THR A 59 4.94 2.62 1.69
C THR A 59 4.27 3.42 0.58
N GLU A 60 3.20 4.18 0.89
CA GLU A 60 2.56 5.07 -0.09
C GLU A 60 1.67 6.16 0.56
N GLU A 61 0.98 6.96 -0.30
CA GLU A 61 0.19 8.13 0.09
C GLU A 61 -1.26 7.84 0.51
N HIS A 62 -1.81 6.63 0.32
CA HIS A 62 -3.19 6.33 0.72
C HIS A 62 -3.33 6.16 2.24
N PRO A 63 -4.47 6.56 2.82
CA PRO A 63 -4.63 6.67 4.27
C PRO A 63 -4.41 5.36 5.04
N ASP A 64 -4.70 4.23 4.43
CA ASP A 64 -4.57 2.92 5.04
C ASP A 64 -3.11 2.43 5.22
N HIS A 65 -2.13 3.21 4.74
CA HIS A 65 -0.71 2.98 4.96
C HIS A 65 -0.11 3.88 6.05
N TRP A 66 -0.69 5.06 6.31
CA TRP A 66 -0.02 6.07 7.15
C TRP A 66 -0.92 6.75 8.20
N GLN A 67 -2.24 6.58 8.15
CA GLN A 67 -3.19 7.41 8.91
C GLN A 67 -2.86 7.52 10.40
N THR A 68 -2.37 6.46 11.01
CA THR A 68 -2.01 6.44 12.43
C THR A 68 -0.50 6.51 12.71
N SER A 69 0.32 6.92 11.74
CA SER A 69 1.78 7.07 11.93
C SER A 69 2.15 7.99 13.09
N HIS A 70 1.25 8.91 13.46
CA HIS A 70 1.39 9.78 14.62
C HIS A 70 1.61 9.01 15.94
N PHE A 71 1.08 7.79 16.06
CA PHE A 71 1.17 6.99 17.29
C PHE A 71 2.49 6.22 17.44
N PHE A 72 3.29 6.14 16.39
CA PHE A 72 4.52 5.33 16.40
C PHE A 72 5.75 6.20 16.64
N PRO A 73 6.69 5.74 17.47
CA PRO A 73 7.99 6.41 17.64
C PRO A 73 8.93 6.08 16.47
N GLY A 74 10.18 6.54 16.57
CA GLY A 74 11.23 6.27 15.61
C GLY A 74 11.25 7.26 14.44
N THR A 75 12.20 7.09 13.53
CA THR A 75 12.37 7.91 12.33
C THR A 75 11.44 7.44 11.23
N LEU A 76 10.59 8.32 10.72
CA LEU A 76 9.66 8.01 9.63
C LEU A 76 10.34 8.22 8.26
N ILE A 77 10.26 7.18 7.42
CA ILE A 77 10.84 7.15 6.07
C ILE A 77 9.71 6.92 5.06
N THR A 78 9.73 7.63 3.94
CA THR A 78 8.86 7.39 2.78
C THR A 78 9.47 7.94 1.50
N SER A 79 8.78 7.82 0.35
CA SER A 79 9.17 8.52 -0.88
C SER A 79 8.95 10.03 -0.75
N ARG A 80 9.64 10.80 -1.59
CA ARG A 80 9.43 12.25 -1.66
C ARG A 80 8.00 12.58 -2.07
N GLU A 81 7.46 11.85 -3.03
CA GLU A 81 6.11 12.04 -3.57
C GLU A 81 5.04 11.81 -2.50
N THR A 82 5.14 10.72 -1.75
CA THR A 82 4.23 10.46 -0.61
C THR A 82 4.29 11.61 0.41
N ARG A 83 5.49 12.02 0.82
CA ARG A 83 5.63 13.14 1.77
C ARG A 83 5.00 14.43 1.25
N ASP A 84 5.17 14.74 -0.03
CA ASP A 84 4.61 15.96 -0.62
C ASP A 84 3.09 15.91 -0.67
N LYS A 85 2.50 14.76 -1.00
CA LYS A 85 1.05 14.54 -0.92
C LYS A 85 0.51 14.69 0.50
N LEU A 86 1.19 14.11 1.48
CA LEU A 86 0.75 14.17 2.88
C LEU A 86 0.75 15.59 3.47
N LYS A 87 1.58 16.50 2.98
CA LYS A 87 1.56 17.92 3.37
C LYS A 87 0.22 18.61 3.08
N GLU A 88 -0.49 18.14 2.06
CA GLU A 88 -1.74 18.71 1.60
C GLU A 88 -2.96 18.11 2.32
N VAL A 89 -2.77 17.05 3.13
CA VAL A 89 -3.87 16.38 3.83
C VAL A 89 -4.26 17.14 5.10
N PRO A 90 -5.49 17.66 5.19
CA PRO A 90 -5.96 18.31 6.41
C PRO A 90 -6.17 17.29 7.54
N ALA A 91 -5.62 17.55 8.73
CA ALA A 91 -5.87 16.70 9.89
C ALA A 91 -7.36 16.51 10.21
N ALA A 92 -8.18 17.53 9.95
CA ALA A 92 -9.63 17.47 10.14
C ALA A 92 -10.30 16.35 9.30
N ARG A 93 -9.81 16.08 8.09
CA ARG A 93 -10.32 15.00 7.24
C ARG A 93 -10.05 13.63 7.88
N VAL A 94 -8.86 13.44 8.44
CA VAL A 94 -8.50 12.21 9.15
C VAL A 94 -9.35 12.02 10.40
N LEU A 95 -9.52 13.08 11.20
CA LEU A 95 -10.37 13.05 12.40
C LEU A 95 -11.82 12.69 12.06
N GLU A 96 -12.36 13.18 10.96
CA GLU A 96 -13.70 12.83 10.51
C GLU A 96 -13.80 11.36 10.11
N THR A 97 -12.82 10.84 9.39
CA THR A 97 -12.74 9.41 9.04
C THR A 97 -12.71 8.54 10.30
N VAL A 98 -11.89 8.90 11.30
CA VAL A 98 -11.78 8.14 12.56
C VAL A 98 -13.07 8.14 13.34
N LYS A 99 -13.80 9.26 13.41
CA LYS A 99 -15.12 9.33 14.09
C LYS A 99 -16.11 8.28 13.57
N HIS A 100 -16.09 8.00 12.28
CA HIS A 100 -16.99 7.03 11.66
C HIS A 100 -16.44 5.58 11.75
N MET A 101 -15.14 5.42 11.58
CA MET A 101 -14.50 4.10 11.47
C MET A 101 -14.15 3.48 12.84
N ASP A 102 -13.75 4.31 13.79
CA ASP A 102 -13.25 3.92 15.11
C ASP A 102 -13.69 4.92 16.19
N PRO A 103 -15.01 5.00 16.54
CA PRO A 103 -15.52 5.94 17.53
C PRO A 103 -14.80 5.84 18.89
N GLU A 104 -14.40 4.64 19.29
CA GLU A 104 -13.67 4.41 20.54
C GLU A 104 -12.24 4.98 20.47
N GLY A 105 -11.66 5.00 19.29
CA GLY A 105 -10.32 5.52 19.02
C GLY A 105 -10.23 7.04 19.02
N VAL A 106 -11.37 7.77 18.98
CA VAL A 106 -11.39 9.24 18.92
C VAL A 106 -10.65 9.87 20.11
N SER A 107 -10.74 9.27 21.29
CA SER A 107 -10.04 9.76 22.49
C SER A 107 -8.51 9.73 22.36
N PHE A 108 -7.97 8.88 21.51
CA PHE A 108 -6.53 8.80 21.25
C PHE A 108 -6.06 9.89 20.26
N MET A 109 -6.98 10.58 19.60
CA MET A 109 -6.66 11.57 18.56
C MET A 109 -6.44 12.99 19.10
N GLU A 110 -6.41 13.18 20.40
CA GLU A 110 -6.10 14.49 20.99
C GLU A 110 -4.72 14.98 20.51
N GLY A 111 -4.66 16.19 19.98
CA GLY A 111 -3.43 16.76 19.43
C GLY A 111 -2.96 16.11 18.12
N TYR A 112 -3.80 15.32 17.46
CA TYR A 112 -3.46 14.65 16.19
C TYR A 112 -2.99 15.64 15.12
N ARG A 113 -1.95 15.23 14.43
CA ARG A 113 -1.43 15.88 13.23
C ARG A 113 -0.98 14.81 12.23
N VAL A 114 -1.10 15.10 10.94
CA VAL A 114 -0.48 14.26 9.91
C VAL A 114 1.03 14.28 10.13
N ARG A 115 1.60 13.11 10.41
CA ARG A 115 3.03 12.98 10.61
C ARG A 115 3.72 12.91 9.26
N LEU A 116 4.59 13.89 8.99
CA LEU A 116 5.42 13.91 7.79
C LEU A 116 6.71 13.15 8.03
N ALA A 117 7.22 12.52 6.98
CA ALA A 117 8.47 11.77 7.05
C ALA A 117 9.68 12.65 7.41
N ASP A 118 10.55 12.10 8.24
CA ASP A 118 11.81 12.69 8.66
C ASP A 118 12.86 12.53 7.54
N ILE A 119 12.83 11.39 6.84
CA ILE A 119 13.73 11.05 5.73
C ILE A 119 12.91 10.72 4.49
N THR A 120 13.32 11.24 3.34
CA THR A 120 12.77 10.87 2.03
C THR A 120 13.88 10.52 1.05
N PHE A 121 13.56 9.66 0.10
CA PHE A 121 14.45 9.32 -1.01
C PHE A 121 13.73 9.44 -2.36
N ALA A 122 14.51 9.52 -3.46
CA ALA A 122 13.96 9.67 -4.80
C ALA A 122 13.82 8.32 -5.53
N ASP A 123 14.85 7.47 -5.50
CA ASP A 123 14.88 6.23 -6.28
C ASP A 123 15.00 4.99 -5.39
N SER A 124 16.03 4.92 -4.56
CA SER A 124 16.26 3.83 -3.63
C SER A 124 17.10 4.26 -2.43
N MET A 125 17.03 3.47 -1.36
CA MET A 125 17.80 3.67 -0.14
C MET A 125 17.96 2.33 0.57
N ASP A 126 19.14 2.03 1.07
CA ASP A 126 19.38 0.91 1.98
C ASP A 126 19.52 1.42 3.41
N LEU A 127 18.80 0.79 4.31
CA LEU A 127 18.87 1.01 5.75
C LEU A 127 19.49 -0.22 6.40
N TYR A 128 20.61 -0.02 7.06
CA TYR A 128 21.31 -1.08 7.79
C TYR A 128 20.98 -0.98 9.28
N LEU A 129 20.34 -2.01 9.82
CA LEU A 129 19.96 -2.04 11.23
C LEU A 129 20.29 -3.41 11.85
N GLY A 130 21.28 -3.46 12.72
CA GLY A 130 21.72 -4.69 13.37
C GLY A 130 22.24 -5.70 12.36
N ASP A 131 21.55 -6.79 12.22
CA ASP A 131 21.87 -7.90 11.33
C ASP A 131 21.00 -7.95 10.06
N HIS A 132 20.27 -6.87 9.76
CA HIS A 132 19.38 -6.79 8.61
C HIS A 132 19.66 -5.59 7.74
N THR A 133 19.44 -5.78 6.45
CA THR A 133 19.34 -4.75 5.42
C THR A 133 17.87 -4.56 5.05
N ILE A 134 17.40 -3.33 5.03
CA ILE A 134 16.07 -2.97 4.57
C ILE A 134 16.24 -2.14 3.31
N SER A 135 16.03 -2.75 2.15
CA SER A 135 16.18 -2.10 0.85
C SER A 135 14.86 -1.48 0.42
N LEU A 136 14.82 -0.15 0.37
CA LEU A 136 13.69 0.65 -0.06
C LEU A 136 13.89 1.07 -1.51
N PHE A 137 12.88 0.98 -2.34
CA PHE A 137 12.96 1.38 -3.74
C PHE A 137 11.62 1.82 -4.29
N ARG A 138 11.68 2.72 -5.27
CA ARG A 138 10.46 3.21 -5.94
C ARG A 138 9.72 2.08 -6.63
N LEU A 139 8.40 2.06 -6.42
CA LEU A 139 7.48 1.08 -6.94
C LEU A 139 6.15 1.76 -7.36
N PRO A 140 6.22 2.72 -8.32
CA PRO A 140 5.04 3.43 -8.78
C PRO A 140 4.14 2.52 -9.62
N GLY A 141 2.86 2.82 -9.66
CA GLY A 141 1.89 2.08 -10.47
C GLY A 141 0.47 2.23 -9.98
N HIS A 142 0.14 1.72 -8.82
CA HIS A 142 -1.13 1.98 -8.14
C HIS A 142 -1.23 3.47 -7.76
N SER A 143 -0.19 3.98 -7.17
CA SER A 143 0.01 5.40 -6.85
C SER A 143 1.36 5.90 -7.38
N ALA A 144 1.56 7.21 -7.36
CA ALA A 144 2.84 7.81 -7.77
C ALA A 144 3.91 7.67 -6.68
N GLY A 145 3.52 7.62 -5.40
CA GLY A 145 4.41 7.61 -4.25
C GLY A 145 4.88 6.23 -3.79
N GLY A 146 4.33 5.16 -4.34
CA GLY A 146 4.58 3.79 -3.91
C GLY A 146 6.05 3.39 -3.81
N ILE A 147 6.40 2.65 -2.76
CA ILE A 147 7.73 2.07 -2.53
C ILE A 147 7.62 0.60 -2.14
N GLY A 148 8.57 -0.21 -2.61
CA GLY A 148 8.77 -1.57 -2.14
C GLY A 148 9.74 -1.60 -0.97
N VAL A 149 9.57 -2.58 -0.07
CA VAL A 149 10.47 -2.82 1.06
C VAL A 149 10.95 -4.27 0.96
N TYR A 150 12.19 -4.47 0.56
CA TYR A 150 12.80 -5.79 0.45
C TYR A 150 13.75 -6.06 1.61
N ILE A 151 13.64 -7.24 2.20
CA ILE A 151 14.44 -7.68 3.34
C ILE A 151 15.17 -8.95 2.90
N PRO A 152 16.44 -8.82 2.41
CA PRO A 152 17.20 -9.96 1.86
C PRO A 152 17.35 -11.13 2.83
N GLU A 153 17.64 -10.86 4.09
CA GLU A 153 17.86 -11.87 5.13
C GLU A 153 16.61 -12.70 5.40
N GLU A 154 15.44 -12.14 5.16
CA GLU A 154 14.13 -12.81 5.32
C GLU A 154 13.57 -13.31 3.97
N ARG A 155 14.25 -13.02 2.85
CA ARG A 155 13.79 -13.27 1.47
C ARG A 155 12.34 -12.84 1.24
N ALA A 156 11.97 -11.68 1.80
CA ALA A 156 10.62 -11.16 1.81
C ALA A 156 10.56 -9.76 1.22
N VAL A 157 9.48 -9.45 0.49
CA VAL A 157 9.24 -8.13 -0.07
C VAL A 157 7.81 -7.67 0.23
N PHE A 158 7.66 -6.46 0.78
CA PHE A 158 6.40 -5.73 0.83
C PHE A 158 6.24 -4.95 -0.46
N THR A 159 5.10 -5.13 -1.11
CA THR A 159 4.86 -4.61 -2.46
C THR A 159 3.99 -3.37 -2.49
N THR A 160 3.59 -2.85 -1.31
CA THR A 160 2.51 -1.86 -1.26
C THR A 160 1.34 -2.29 -2.16
N ASP A 161 0.53 -1.39 -2.66
CA ASP A 161 -0.64 -1.68 -3.50
C ASP A 161 -0.32 -1.97 -4.97
N ILE A 162 0.91 -2.41 -5.23
CA ILE A 162 1.25 -3.04 -6.52
C ILE A 162 0.67 -4.44 -6.62
N VAL A 163 0.41 -5.10 -5.48
CA VAL A 163 -0.20 -6.43 -5.44
C VAL A 163 -1.45 -6.44 -4.54
N PHE A 164 -2.57 -6.84 -5.14
CA PHE A 164 -3.86 -7.09 -4.49
C PHE A 164 -4.16 -8.58 -4.57
N GLN A 165 -3.71 -9.35 -3.59
CA GLN A 165 -3.84 -10.81 -3.65
C GLN A 165 -5.30 -11.23 -3.47
N LYS A 166 -5.94 -11.69 -4.56
CA LYS A 166 -7.36 -12.07 -4.61
C LYS A 166 -8.31 -11.01 -4.04
N LYS A 167 -7.94 -9.77 -4.22
CA LYS A 167 -8.76 -8.60 -3.95
C LYS A 167 -8.83 -7.74 -5.19
N LYS A 168 -9.92 -7.00 -5.36
CA LYS A 168 -10.08 -6.09 -6.50
C LYS A 168 -9.00 -5.03 -6.50
N SER A 169 -8.32 -4.91 -7.62
CA SER A 169 -7.24 -3.92 -7.82
C SER A 169 -7.84 -2.53 -8.05
N TRP A 170 -7.25 -1.52 -7.43
CA TRP A 170 -7.70 -0.13 -7.51
C TRP A 170 -6.87 0.65 -8.52
N LEU A 171 -7.35 0.70 -9.79
CA LEU A 171 -6.64 1.39 -10.86
C LEU A 171 -7.10 2.85 -11.08
N HIS A 172 -7.97 3.40 -10.26
CA HIS A 172 -8.62 4.70 -10.45
C HIS A 172 -7.67 5.91 -10.40
N GLU A 173 -6.48 5.78 -9.81
CA GLU A 173 -5.40 6.79 -9.82
C GLU A 173 -4.11 6.25 -10.45
N SER A 174 -4.17 5.06 -11.04
CA SER A 174 -2.99 4.31 -11.47
C SER A 174 -2.21 4.92 -12.63
N LEU A 175 -0.98 4.44 -12.75
CA LEU A 175 -0.03 4.64 -13.85
C LEU A 175 0.30 3.24 -14.41
N PRO A 176 -0.54 2.66 -15.30
CA PRO A 176 -0.50 1.24 -15.65
C PRO A 176 0.85 0.77 -16.22
N ASP A 177 1.49 1.57 -17.09
CA ASP A 177 2.79 1.21 -17.67
C ASP A 177 3.88 1.12 -16.57
N GLN A 178 3.83 2.02 -15.58
CA GLN A 178 4.72 1.98 -14.43
C GLN A 178 4.37 0.81 -13.49
N TRP A 179 3.09 0.46 -13.37
CA TRP A 179 2.65 -0.69 -12.59
C TRP A 179 3.23 -1.99 -13.15
N LEU A 180 3.13 -2.19 -14.46
CA LEU A 180 3.72 -3.36 -15.13
C LEU A 180 5.25 -3.40 -14.97
N ALA A 181 5.93 -2.26 -15.08
CA ALA A 181 7.37 -2.16 -14.83
C ALA A 181 7.73 -2.48 -13.38
N SER A 182 6.93 -2.04 -12.41
CA SER A 182 7.09 -2.35 -10.99
C SER A 182 6.90 -3.83 -10.69
N LEU A 183 5.90 -4.48 -11.28
CA LEU A 183 5.69 -5.93 -11.17
C LEU A 183 6.87 -6.72 -11.76
N LYS A 184 7.41 -6.28 -12.89
CA LYS A 184 8.62 -6.87 -13.48
C LYS A 184 9.80 -6.75 -12.51
N LYS A 185 10.06 -5.55 -11.97
CA LYS A 185 11.12 -5.33 -10.97
C LYS A 185 10.99 -6.26 -9.76
N LEU A 186 9.78 -6.42 -9.23
CA LEU A 186 9.50 -7.35 -8.13
C LEU A 186 9.82 -8.81 -8.49
N SER A 187 9.53 -9.22 -9.73
CA SER A 187 9.80 -10.60 -10.19
C SER A 187 11.29 -10.96 -10.25
N GLU A 188 12.17 -9.95 -10.36
CA GLU A 188 13.61 -10.10 -10.44
C GLU A 188 14.28 -10.25 -9.04
N LEU A 189 13.57 -9.92 -7.96
CA LEU A 189 14.10 -10.06 -6.59
C LEU A 189 14.21 -11.53 -6.18
N ASP A 190 15.21 -11.84 -5.35
CA ASP A 190 15.32 -13.14 -4.69
C ASP A 190 14.42 -13.20 -3.45
N ALA A 191 13.11 -13.12 -3.67
CA ALA A 191 12.10 -13.18 -2.63
C ALA A 191 11.31 -14.50 -2.71
N GLU A 192 11.09 -15.13 -1.57
CA GLU A 192 10.22 -16.30 -1.41
C GLU A 192 8.84 -15.90 -0.91
N VAL A 193 8.78 -14.82 -0.12
CA VAL A 193 7.55 -14.28 0.44
C VAL A 193 7.24 -12.92 -0.18
N VAL A 194 6.05 -12.79 -0.72
CA VAL A 194 5.47 -11.53 -1.17
C VAL A 194 4.38 -11.12 -0.18
N VAL A 195 4.57 -9.99 0.47
CA VAL A 195 3.55 -9.34 1.30
C VAL A 195 2.84 -8.31 0.43
N PRO A 196 1.63 -8.61 -0.07
CA PRO A 196 0.86 -7.69 -0.90
C PRO A 196 0.36 -6.51 -0.07
N GLY A 197 -0.04 -5.41 -0.71
CA GLY A 197 -0.76 -4.35 0.00
C GLY A 197 -2.05 -4.88 0.62
N HIS A 198 -2.76 -5.72 -0.11
CA HIS A 198 -4.02 -6.30 0.34
C HIS A 198 -4.15 -7.77 -0.01
N GLY A 199 -4.80 -8.54 0.87
CA GLY A 199 -5.03 -9.97 0.71
C GLY A 199 -4.05 -10.81 1.53
N GLU A 200 -3.92 -12.09 1.20
CA GLU A 200 -3.04 -13.00 1.92
C GLU A 200 -1.61 -12.95 1.38
N LEU A 201 -0.66 -13.40 2.18
CA LEU A 201 0.71 -13.59 1.73
C LEU A 201 0.75 -14.51 0.51
N CYS A 202 1.62 -14.21 -0.45
CA CYS A 202 1.72 -15.01 -1.67
C CYS A 202 3.18 -15.22 -2.10
N LYS A 203 3.34 -15.89 -3.23
CA LYS A 203 4.64 -16.09 -3.89
C LYS A 203 4.73 -15.25 -5.16
N LYS A 204 5.91 -15.16 -5.74
CA LYS A 204 6.17 -14.37 -6.95
C LYS A 204 5.37 -14.79 -8.19
N ASP A 205 4.86 -16.01 -8.23
CA ASP A 205 3.99 -16.46 -9.33
C ASP A 205 2.71 -15.63 -9.45
N TYR A 206 2.17 -15.12 -8.32
CA TYR A 206 1.02 -14.22 -8.31
C TYR A 206 1.26 -12.88 -9.02
N LEU A 207 2.50 -12.42 -9.14
CA LEU A 207 2.83 -11.18 -9.84
C LEU A 207 2.39 -11.21 -11.31
N LYS A 208 2.40 -12.38 -11.96
CA LYS A 208 1.92 -12.55 -13.33
C LYS A 208 0.41 -12.39 -13.43
N GLU A 209 -0.32 -12.88 -12.44
CA GLU A 209 -1.78 -12.73 -12.37
C GLU A 209 -2.16 -11.27 -12.20
N GLN A 210 -1.48 -10.57 -11.28
CA GLN A 210 -1.67 -9.12 -11.08
C GLN A 210 -1.37 -8.34 -12.37
N ALA A 211 -0.29 -8.67 -13.08
CA ALA A 211 0.04 -8.04 -14.35
C ALA A 211 -1.06 -8.26 -15.40
N GLY A 212 -1.56 -9.49 -15.51
CA GLY A 212 -2.65 -9.83 -16.41
C GLY A 212 -3.94 -9.03 -16.14
N ILE A 213 -4.26 -8.74 -14.88
CA ILE A 213 -5.42 -7.89 -14.52
C ILE A 213 -5.19 -6.46 -15.03
N VAL A 214 -4.01 -5.87 -14.81
CA VAL A 214 -3.69 -4.52 -15.29
C VAL A 214 -3.73 -4.45 -16.82
N GLU A 215 -3.13 -5.43 -17.51
CA GLU A 215 -3.12 -5.52 -18.98
C GLU A 215 -4.53 -5.63 -19.55
N GLN A 216 -5.40 -6.45 -18.94
CA GLN A 216 -6.77 -6.62 -19.39
C GLN A 216 -7.60 -5.33 -19.24
N TRP A 217 -7.42 -4.58 -18.15
CA TRP A 217 -8.03 -3.27 -17.99
C TRP A 217 -7.60 -2.29 -19.09
N VAL A 218 -6.29 -2.20 -19.33
CA VAL A 218 -5.74 -1.32 -20.38
C VAL A 218 -6.26 -1.70 -21.78
N GLU A 219 -6.28 -2.99 -22.10
CA GLU A 219 -6.77 -3.48 -23.39
C GLU A 219 -8.27 -3.23 -23.57
N ALA A 220 -9.06 -3.43 -22.54
CA ALA A 220 -10.51 -3.17 -22.58
C ALA A 220 -10.80 -1.70 -22.92
N VAL A 221 -10.09 -0.75 -22.29
CA VAL A 221 -10.26 0.68 -22.55
C VAL A 221 -9.71 1.07 -23.92
N LYS A 222 -8.52 0.62 -24.33
CA LYS A 222 -7.97 0.87 -25.65
C LYS A 222 -8.87 0.34 -26.77
N SER A 223 -9.49 -0.82 -26.54
CA SER A 223 -10.49 -1.37 -27.48
C SER A 223 -11.75 -0.50 -27.59
N ALA A 224 -12.24 0.06 -26.48
CA ALA A 224 -13.38 0.98 -26.48
C ALA A 224 -13.05 2.28 -27.26
N ILE A 225 -11.88 2.87 -27.01
CA ILE A 225 -11.40 4.06 -27.74
C ILE A 225 -11.32 3.78 -29.27
N LYS A 226 -10.74 2.64 -29.65
CA LYS A 226 -10.64 2.23 -31.05
C LYS A 226 -12.01 2.04 -31.72
N LYS A 227 -13.03 1.66 -30.97
CA LYS A 227 -14.42 1.54 -31.43
C LYS A 227 -15.14 2.88 -31.50
N GLY A 228 -14.53 3.97 -31.06
CA GLY A 228 -15.13 5.30 -31.02
C GLY A 228 -16.17 5.48 -29.93
N TRP A 229 -16.15 4.66 -28.87
CA TRP A 229 -17.06 4.85 -27.74
C TRP A 229 -16.72 6.13 -27.00
N SER A 230 -17.72 6.83 -26.48
CA SER A 230 -17.48 7.90 -25.52
C SER A 230 -17.04 7.32 -24.17
N ILE A 231 -16.55 8.18 -23.28
CA ILE A 231 -16.17 7.74 -21.92
C ILE A 231 -17.39 7.18 -21.18
N GLU A 232 -18.56 7.80 -21.32
CA GLU A 232 -19.81 7.35 -20.69
C GLU A 232 -20.26 5.99 -21.24
N GLU A 233 -20.14 5.78 -22.56
CA GLU A 233 -20.41 4.48 -23.18
C GLU A 233 -19.42 3.41 -22.69
N ALA A 234 -18.16 3.76 -22.53
CA ALA A 234 -17.13 2.84 -22.02
C ALA A 234 -17.39 2.48 -20.54
N GLU A 235 -17.74 3.45 -19.69
CA GLU A 235 -18.12 3.24 -18.29
C GLU A 235 -19.31 2.29 -18.12
N GLU A 236 -20.26 2.34 -19.04
CA GLU A 236 -21.46 1.49 -18.98
C GLU A 236 -21.22 0.07 -19.54
N ARG A 237 -20.35 -0.06 -20.57
CA ARG A 237 -20.22 -1.28 -21.35
C ARG A 237 -19.01 -2.13 -20.96
N ILE A 238 -17.97 -1.56 -20.36
CA ILE A 238 -16.80 -2.31 -19.95
C ILE A 238 -17.10 -3.03 -18.63
N ALA A 239 -17.25 -4.35 -18.72
CA ALA A 239 -17.27 -5.20 -17.52
C ALA A 239 -15.87 -5.29 -16.92
N SER A 240 -15.79 -5.32 -15.58
CA SER A 240 -14.51 -5.49 -14.89
C SER A 240 -13.82 -6.79 -15.30
N PRO A 241 -12.60 -6.75 -15.84
CA PRO A 241 -11.83 -7.95 -16.08
C PRO A 241 -11.24 -8.55 -14.80
N ASP A 242 -11.22 -7.79 -13.70
CA ASP A 242 -10.75 -8.24 -12.41
C ASP A 242 -11.85 -9.10 -11.73
N PRO A 243 -11.63 -10.40 -11.54
CA PRO A 243 -12.65 -11.32 -11.02
C PRO A 243 -12.81 -11.26 -9.50
N TYR A 244 -11.93 -10.54 -8.82
CA TYR A 244 -11.88 -10.58 -7.36
C TYR A 244 -12.84 -9.60 -6.70
N PRO A 245 -13.30 -9.92 -5.47
CA PRO A 245 -14.20 -9.05 -4.73
C PRO A 245 -13.48 -7.81 -4.21
N LYS A 246 -14.21 -6.72 -4.14
CA LYS A 246 -13.78 -5.50 -3.45
C LYS A 246 -13.60 -5.76 -1.95
N GLN A 247 -12.63 -5.09 -1.34
CA GLN A 247 -12.47 -5.16 0.11
C GLN A 247 -13.67 -4.58 0.84
N PRO A 248 -14.14 -5.22 1.93
CA PRO A 248 -15.15 -4.64 2.79
C PRO A 248 -14.71 -3.31 3.40
N GLY A 249 -15.65 -2.38 3.55
CA GLY A 249 -15.39 -1.09 4.22
C GLY A 249 -14.71 -0.03 3.36
N THR A 250 -14.40 -0.30 2.10
CA THR A 250 -13.86 0.70 1.16
C THR A 250 -14.93 1.67 0.68
N PRO A 251 -14.59 2.94 0.39
CA PRO A 251 -15.57 4.01 0.21
C PRO A 251 -16.42 3.91 -1.05
N MET A 252 -15.90 3.33 -2.13
CA MET A 252 -16.62 3.19 -3.41
C MET A 252 -17.37 1.88 -3.48
N THR A 253 -18.54 1.87 -4.09
CA THR A 253 -19.18 0.64 -4.55
C THR A 253 -18.42 0.04 -5.72
N GLU A 254 -18.65 -1.22 -6.04
CA GLU A 254 -17.97 -1.88 -7.16
C GLU A 254 -18.24 -1.21 -8.52
N PRO A 255 -19.49 -0.82 -8.85
CA PRO A 255 -19.77 -0.04 -10.06
C PRO A 255 -19.10 1.33 -10.10
N GLU A 256 -19.04 2.05 -8.98
CA GLU A 256 -18.34 3.34 -8.89
C GLU A 256 -16.84 3.19 -9.13
N LEU A 257 -16.22 2.18 -8.53
CA LEU A 257 -14.80 1.87 -8.76
C LEU A 257 -14.53 1.54 -10.22
N ASN A 258 -15.36 0.69 -10.85
CA ASN A 258 -15.20 0.34 -12.26
C ASN A 258 -15.29 1.56 -13.17
N LYS A 259 -16.25 2.46 -12.94
CA LYS A 259 -16.36 3.73 -13.68
C LYS A 259 -15.13 4.61 -13.48
N ALA A 260 -14.68 4.76 -12.25
CA ALA A 260 -13.48 5.55 -11.96
C ALA A 260 -12.22 4.99 -12.63
N ILE A 261 -12.08 3.65 -12.69
CA ILE A 261 -10.99 3.00 -13.40
C ILE A 261 -11.08 3.28 -14.92
N VAL A 262 -12.25 3.11 -15.51
CA VAL A 262 -12.46 3.38 -16.95
C VAL A 262 -12.14 4.85 -17.25
N ALA A 263 -12.68 5.79 -16.44
CA ALA A 263 -12.41 7.22 -16.61
C ALA A 263 -10.91 7.54 -16.54
N ARG A 264 -10.20 6.97 -15.55
CA ARG A 264 -8.75 7.15 -15.42
C ARG A 264 -7.98 6.66 -16.63
N LEU A 265 -8.25 5.45 -17.08
CA LEU A 265 -7.56 4.84 -18.20
C LEU A 265 -7.91 5.55 -19.51
N TYR A 266 -9.15 6.01 -19.65
CA TYR A 266 -9.55 6.83 -20.81
C TYR A 266 -8.75 8.12 -20.90
N GLN A 267 -8.54 8.82 -19.77
CA GLN A 267 -7.70 10.04 -19.73
C GLN A 267 -6.24 9.79 -20.12
N LEU A 268 -5.74 8.57 -19.91
CA LEU A 268 -4.35 8.24 -20.23
C LEU A 268 -4.14 7.80 -21.69
N TYR A 269 -5.17 7.23 -22.32
CA TYR A 269 -4.99 6.55 -23.61
C TYR A 269 -5.85 7.14 -24.75
N ALA A 270 -6.81 8.06 -24.49
CA ALA A 270 -7.54 8.80 -25.52
C ALA A 270 -6.85 10.12 -25.90
#